data_bf959c17dfda68342a166809aaf016f3
#
_entry.id   bf959c17dfda68342a166809aaf016f3
#
_cell.length_a   1.000
_cell.length_b   1.000
_cell.length_c   1.000
_cell.angle_alpha   90.00
_cell.angle_beta   90.00
_cell.angle_gamma   90.00
#
_symmetry.space_group_name_H-M   'P 1'
#
loop_
_entity.id
_entity.type
_entity.pdbx_description
1 polymer ?
#
loop_
_entity_poly.entity_id
_entity_poly.type
_entity_poly.pdbx_seq_one_letter_code
_entity_poly.pdbx_strand_id
1 'polypeptide(L)'
;MEQVKYIKRILQISLFMIVFLTMQSCYTTQLVDRYVSVINDLNDKYIGKTKEYIIENFPYSPTGVKRLDNQYEILIFERYRNQLVGYGITKFLLKNGVCYKIETNEYKLEQRLEKVSIF
;
A
#
# COMPACT_ATOMS: atom_id res chain seq x y z
N MET A 1 -7.61 48.85 -24.72
CA MET A 1 -8.17 48.45 -23.42
C MET A 1 -8.82 47.09 -23.38
N GLU A 2 -9.39 46.61 -24.44
CA GLU A 2 -9.97 45.23 -24.49
C GLU A 2 -8.90 44.13 -24.39
N GLN A 3 -7.72 44.34 -24.93
CA GLN A 3 -6.60 43.39 -24.87
C GLN A 3 -6.12 43.12 -23.45
N VAL A 4 -6.16 44.12 -22.56
CA VAL A 4 -5.73 43.97 -21.16
C VAL A 4 -6.72 43.13 -20.36
N LYS A 5 -8.02 43.23 -20.65
CA LYS A 5 -9.04 42.38 -20.02
C LYS A 5 -8.89 40.91 -20.43
N TYR A 6 -8.56 40.61 -21.67
CA TYR A 6 -8.28 39.26 -22.15
C TYR A 6 -7.07 38.64 -21.48
N ILE A 7 -5.99 39.39 -21.35
CA ILE A 7 -4.77 38.93 -20.72
C ILE A 7 -4.99 38.61 -19.24
N LYS A 8 -5.75 39.43 -18.51
CA LYS A 8 -6.11 39.16 -17.10
C LYS A 8 -6.95 37.90 -16.95
N ARG A 9 -7.90 37.64 -17.83
CA ARG A 9 -8.73 36.41 -17.80
C ARG A 9 -7.90 35.16 -18.08
N ILE A 10 -7.03 35.20 -19.07
CA ILE A 10 -6.15 34.10 -19.42
C ILE A 10 -5.19 33.79 -18.27
N LEU A 11 -4.63 34.81 -17.62
CA LEU A 11 -3.77 34.62 -16.45
C LEU A 11 -4.51 34.02 -15.25
N GLN A 12 -5.75 34.44 -14.99
CA GLN A 12 -6.56 33.87 -13.92
C GLN A 12 -6.93 32.42 -14.17
N ILE A 13 -7.27 32.04 -15.39
CA ILE A 13 -7.62 30.66 -15.77
C ILE A 13 -6.37 29.78 -15.66
N SER A 14 -5.22 30.22 -16.16
CA SER A 14 -3.98 29.44 -16.06
C SER A 14 -3.48 29.28 -14.63
N LEU A 15 -3.63 30.29 -13.79
CA LEU A 15 -3.31 30.20 -12.36
C LEU A 15 -4.23 29.19 -11.65
N PHE A 16 -5.51 29.20 -11.94
CA PHE A 16 -6.47 28.27 -11.38
C PHE A 16 -6.17 26.82 -11.80
N MET A 17 -5.81 26.59 -13.06
CA MET A 17 -5.41 25.28 -13.57
C MET A 17 -4.14 24.75 -12.89
N ILE A 18 -3.14 25.61 -12.68
CA ILE A 18 -1.89 25.24 -11.99
C ILE A 18 -2.16 24.85 -10.54
N VAL A 19 -3.00 25.57 -9.82
CA VAL A 19 -3.40 25.26 -8.43
C VAL A 19 -4.14 23.93 -8.37
N PHE A 20 -5.05 23.67 -9.30
CA PHE A 20 -5.80 22.42 -9.37
C PHE A 20 -4.89 21.21 -9.63
N LEU A 21 -3.94 21.34 -10.56
CA LEU A 21 -2.95 20.29 -10.86
C LEU A 21 -2.02 20.00 -9.68
N THR A 22 -1.58 21.04 -8.94
CA THR A 22 -0.76 20.87 -7.74
C THR A 22 -1.51 20.14 -6.62
N MET A 23 -2.79 20.42 -6.43
CA MET A 23 -3.61 19.73 -5.43
C MET A 23 -3.77 18.24 -5.72
N GLN A 24 -3.97 17.86 -6.97
CA GLN A 24 -4.05 16.45 -7.38
C GLN A 24 -2.72 15.72 -7.18
N SER A 25 -1.61 16.37 -7.49
CA SER A 25 -0.28 15.82 -7.30
C SER A 25 0.03 15.53 -5.83
N CYS A 26 -0.33 16.43 -4.91
CA CYS A 26 -0.15 16.23 -3.47
C CYS A 26 -0.95 15.04 -2.94
N TYR A 27 -2.19 14.86 -3.39
CA TYR A 27 -3.03 13.74 -2.98
C TYR A 27 -2.45 12.39 -3.41
N THR A 28 -1.99 12.28 -4.65
CA THR A 28 -1.37 11.07 -5.19
C THR A 28 -0.09 10.73 -4.43
N THR A 29 0.74 11.72 -4.11
CA THR A 29 2.00 11.54 -3.37
C THR A 29 1.74 10.99 -1.97
N GLN A 30 0.72 11.46 -1.25
CA GLN A 30 0.39 10.96 0.08
C GLN A 30 -0.02 9.49 0.08
N LEU A 31 -0.77 9.04 -0.93
CA LEU A 31 -1.16 7.63 -1.05
C LEU A 31 0.06 6.73 -1.31
N VAL A 32 0.96 7.16 -2.17
CA VAL A 32 2.21 6.42 -2.48
C VAL A 32 3.10 6.36 -1.24
N ASP A 33 3.25 7.44 -0.49
CA ASP A 33 4.07 7.49 0.72
C ASP A 33 3.56 6.53 1.80
N ARG A 34 2.25 6.41 1.99
CA ARG A 34 1.64 5.46 2.92
C ARG A 34 1.90 4.02 2.51
N TYR A 35 1.76 3.71 1.24
CA TYR A 35 2.07 2.37 0.71
C TYR A 35 3.53 2.00 0.94
N VAL A 36 4.44 2.90 0.60
CA VAL A 36 5.89 2.70 0.78
C VAL A 36 6.22 2.52 2.26
N SER A 37 5.59 3.27 3.17
CA SER A 37 5.80 3.14 4.61
C SER A 37 5.40 1.75 5.13
N VAL A 38 4.23 1.24 4.75
CA VAL A 38 3.76 -0.09 5.16
C VAL A 38 4.68 -1.19 4.62
N ILE A 39 5.06 -1.12 3.35
CA ILE A 39 5.97 -2.08 2.74
C ILE A 39 7.35 -2.04 3.39
N ASN A 40 7.88 -0.86 3.68
CA ASN A 40 9.18 -0.71 4.35
C ASN A 40 9.15 -1.29 5.76
N ASP A 41 8.09 -1.07 6.53
CA ASP A 41 7.93 -1.63 7.87
C ASP A 41 7.89 -3.16 7.83
N LEU A 42 7.16 -3.75 6.89
CA LEU A 42 7.11 -5.20 6.71
C LEU A 42 8.47 -5.75 6.26
N ASN A 43 9.14 -5.08 5.34
CA ASN A 43 10.46 -5.49 4.87
C ASN A 43 11.48 -5.47 6.01
N ASP A 44 11.52 -4.40 6.79
CA ASP A 44 12.45 -4.27 7.93
C ASP A 44 12.23 -5.36 8.98
N LYS A 45 10.97 -5.74 9.19
CA LYS A 45 10.60 -6.71 10.22
C LYS A 45 10.81 -8.16 9.79
N TYR A 46 10.56 -8.50 8.53
CA TYR A 46 10.47 -9.89 8.08
C TYR A 46 11.46 -10.30 7.00
N ILE A 47 12.03 -9.39 6.21
CA ILE A 47 13.04 -9.76 5.21
C ILE A 47 14.27 -10.35 5.91
N GLY A 48 14.76 -11.47 5.41
CA GLY A 48 15.88 -12.21 6.01
C GLY A 48 15.49 -13.09 7.18
N LYS A 49 14.22 -13.15 7.55
CA LYS A 49 13.73 -13.98 8.64
C LYS A 49 13.24 -15.33 8.13
N THR A 50 13.25 -16.33 9.02
CA THR A 50 12.80 -17.68 8.70
C THR A 50 11.27 -17.77 8.67
N LYS A 51 10.76 -18.82 8.04
CA LYS A 51 9.34 -19.13 8.00
C LYS A 51 8.74 -19.22 9.41
N GLU A 52 9.43 -19.89 10.33
CA GLU A 52 9.00 -20.07 11.71
C GLU A 52 8.90 -18.73 12.45
N TYR A 53 9.87 -17.85 12.26
CA TYR A 53 9.85 -16.51 12.84
C TYR A 53 8.63 -15.71 12.35
N ILE A 54 8.33 -15.79 11.06
CA ILE A 54 7.19 -15.07 10.48
C ILE A 54 5.87 -15.59 11.04
N ILE A 55 5.71 -16.91 11.14
CA ILE A 55 4.50 -17.52 11.69
C ILE A 55 4.30 -17.14 13.15
N GLU A 56 5.36 -17.10 13.95
CA GLU A 56 5.29 -16.74 15.37
C GLU A 56 4.99 -15.26 15.61
N ASN A 57 5.47 -14.38 14.75
CA ASN A 57 5.41 -12.93 14.97
C ASN A 57 4.31 -12.22 14.18
N PHE A 58 3.74 -12.86 13.16
CA PHE A 58 2.65 -12.25 12.40
C PHE A 58 1.35 -12.28 13.23
N PRO A 59 0.51 -11.20 13.15
CA PRO A 59 -0.65 -11.05 14.05
C PRO A 59 -1.69 -12.18 13.98
N TYR A 60 -1.75 -12.94 12.90
CA TYR A 60 -2.69 -14.05 12.75
C TYR A 60 -2.05 -15.22 12.02
N SER A 61 -2.69 -16.38 12.06
CA SER A 61 -2.16 -17.62 11.49
C SER A 61 -2.16 -17.60 9.96
N PRO A 62 -1.19 -18.27 9.31
CA PRO A 62 -1.19 -18.39 7.85
C PRO A 62 -2.38 -19.19 7.35
N THR A 63 -2.93 -18.80 6.20
CA THR A 63 -4.05 -19.48 5.57
C THR A 63 -3.60 -20.53 4.55
N GLY A 64 -2.36 -20.45 4.09
CA GLY A 64 -1.83 -21.42 3.15
C GLY A 64 -0.34 -21.27 2.90
N VAL A 65 0.22 -22.33 2.34
CA VAL A 65 1.61 -22.34 1.90
C VAL A 65 1.60 -22.94 0.49
N LYS A 66 2.18 -22.22 -0.47
CA LYS A 66 2.33 -22.69 -1.83
C LYS A 66 3.79 -22.98 -2.10
N ARG A 67 4.11 -24.24 -2.35
CA ARG A 67 5.46 -24.65 -2.72
C ARG A 67 5.60 -24.58 -4.24
N LEU A 68 6.56 -23.77 -4.73
CA LEU A 68 6.82 -23.63 -6.15
C LEU A 68 7.82 -24.68 -6.65
N ASP A 69 8.87 -24.93 -5.85
CA ASP A 69 9.88 -25.97 -6.09
C ASP A 69 10.60 -26.30 -4.77
N ASN A 70 11.73 -27.02 -4.83
CA ASN A 70 12.47 -27.39 -3.63
C ASN A 70 13.09 -26.20 -2.87
N GLN A 71 13.22 -25.02 -3.52
CA GLN A 71 13.87 -23.85 -2.93
C GLN A 71 12.88 -22.71 -2.63
N TYR A 72 11.78 -22.62 -3.36
CA TYR A 72 10.86 -21.47 -3.29
C TYR A 72 9.51 -21.86 -2.74
N GLU A 73 9.07 -21.12 -1.74
CA GLU A 73 7.75 -21.24 -1.13
C GLU A 73 7.10 -19.86 -1.00
N ILE A 74 5.76 -19.84 -1.00
CA ILE A 74 4.99 -18.64 -0.70
C ILE A 74 4.16 -18.94 0.54
N LEU A 75 4.37 -18.14 1.59
CA LEU A 75 3.58 -18.20 2.82
C LEU A 75 2.47 -17.16 2.71
N ILE A 76 1.21 -17.59 2.79
CA ILE A 76 0.05 -16.75 2.51
C ILE A 76 -0.72 -16.51 3.80
N PHE A 77 -0.94 -15.21 4.10
CA PHE A 77 -1.79 -14.76 5.18
C PHE A 77 -2.97 -14.02 4.57
N GLU A 78 -4.17 -14.58 4.74
CA GLU A 78 -5.39 -14.02 4.18
C GLU A 78 -6.43 -13.91 5.29
N ARG A 79 -7.07 -12.72 5.39
CA ARG A 79 -8.14 -12.52 6.34
C ARG A 79 -9.26 -11.70 5.73
N TYR A 80 -10.50 -12.07 6.06
CA TYR A 80 -11.66 -11.30 5.70
C TYR A 80 -11.82 -10.13 6.66
N ARG A 81 -11.97 -8.93 6.14
CA ARG A 81 -12.17 -7.72 6.95
C ARG A 81 -13.65 -7.35 7.06
N ASN A 82 -14.30 -7.01 5.94
CA ASN A 82 -15.72 -6.74 5.84
C ASN A 82 -16.14 -6.69 4.36
N GLN A 83 -17.45 -6.51 4.11
CA GLN A 83 -17.97 -6.47 2.74
C GLN A 83 -17.45 -5.29 1.90
N LEU A 84 -17.14 -4.17 2.54
CA LEU A 84 -16.66 -2.96 1.85
C LEU A 84 -15.18 -3.07 1.47
N VAL A 85 -14.38 -3.72 2.28
CA VAL A 85 -12.92 -3.77 2.16
C VAL A 85 -12.46 -5.07 1.50
N GLY A 86 -13.22 -6.17 1.69
CA GLY A 86 -12.87 -7.49 1.17
C GLY A 86 -11.80 -8.20 1.98
N TYR A 87 -10.92 -8.93 1.29
CA TYR A 87 -9.85 -9.72 1.90
C TYR A 87 -8.54 -8.94 1.94
N GLY A 88 -7.86 -9.00 3.09
CA GLY A 88 -6.47 -8.61 3.20
C GLY A 88 -5.56 -9.80 2.90
N ILE A 89 -4.65 -9.68 1.95
CA ILE A 89 -3.75 -10.74 1.54
C ILE A 89 -2.31 -10.25 1.68
N THR A 90 -1.51 -10.98 2.45
CA THR A 90 -0.08 -10.75 2.58
C THR A 90 0.66 -12.03 2.23
N LYS A 91 1.61 -11.93 1.32
CA LYS A 91 2.41 -13.06 0.85
C LYS A 91 3.88 -12.83 1.16
N PHE A 92 4.48 -13.80 1.80
CA PHE A 92 5.91 -13.83 2.05
C PHE A 92 6.55 -14.83 1.11
N LEU A 93 7.41 -14.34 0.23
CA LEU A 93 8.14 -15.18 -0.72
C LEU A 93 9.44 -15.64 -0.05
N LEU A 94 9.59 -16.96 0.06
CA LEU A 94 10.69 -17.60 0.76
C LEU A 94 11.60 -18.33 -0.22
N LYS A 95 12.90 -18.18 -0.03
CA LYS A 95 13.93 -18.96 -0.71
C LYS A 95 14.74 -19.70 0.34
N ASN A 96 14.80 -21.01 0.27
CA ASN A 96 15.46 -21.87 1.24
C ASN A 96 15.00 -21.58 2.69
N GLY A 97 13.71 -21.31 2.86
CA GLY A 97 13.10 -21.04 4.16
C GLY A 97 13.31 -19.64 4.70
N VAL A 98 13.90 -18.73 3.92
CA VAL A 98 14.19 -17.35 4.32
C VAL A 98 13.44 -16.37 3.41
N CYS A 99 12.77 -15.40 4.01
CA CYS A 99 12.00 -14.41 3.29
C CYS A 99 12.91 -13.43 2.52
N TYR A 100 12.62 -13.25 1.23
CA TYR A 100 13.36 -12.31 0.39
C TYR A 100 12.47 -11.22 -0.24
N LYS A 101 11.15 -11.42 -0.25
CA LYS A 101 10.21 -10.46 -0.82
C LYS A 101 8.85 -10.57 -0.13
N ILE A 102 8.18 -9.44 0.02
CA ILE A 102 6.85 -9.37 0.64
C ILE A 102 5.90 -8.64 -0.31
N GLU A 103 4.70 -9.20 -0.52
CA GLU A 103 3.63 -8.59 -1.28
C GLU A 103 2.39 -8.49 -0.40
N THR A 104 1.75 -7.31 -0.37
CA THR A 104 0.54 -7.10 0.42
C THR A 104 -0.38 -6.08 -0.23
N ASN A 105 -1.68 -6.24 0.02
CA ASN A 105 -2.71 -5.24 -0.31
C ASN A 105 -3.29 -4.58 0.95
N GLU A 106 -2.79 -4.91 2.14
CA GLU A 106 -3.37 -4.48 3.41
C GLU A 106 -3.29 -2.97 3.65
N TYR A 107 -2.37 -2.26 3.01
CA TYR A 107 -2.28 -0.81 3.11
C TYR A 107 -3.58 -0.10 2.70
N LYS A 108 -4.29 -0.62 1.71
CA LYS A 108 -5.60 -0.08 1.30
C LYS A 108 -6.68 -0.34 2.34
N LEU A 109 -6.57 -1.46 3.04
CA LEU A 109 -7.50 -1.87 4.07
C LEU A 109 -7.40 -1.00 5.31
N GLU A 110 -6.19 -0.74 5.78
CA GLU A 110 -5.93 0.10 6.95
C GLU A 110 -6.42 1.53 6.76
N GLN A 111 -6.21 2.10 5.57
CA GLN A 111 -6.70 3.45 5.25
C GLN A 111 -8.23 3.56 5.34
N ARG A 112 -8.95 2.54 4.87
CA ARG A 112 -10.42 2.51 4.95
C ARG A 112 -10.91 2.27 6.38
N LEU A 113 -10.21 1.44 7.13
CA LEU A 113 -10.52 1.17 8.53
C LEU A 113 -10.29 2.39 9.42
N GLU A 114 -9.23 3.15 9.20
CA GLU A 114 -9.00 4.42 9.89
C GLU A 114 -10.15 5.41 9.66
N LYS A 115 -10.66 5.50 8.44
CA LYS A 115 -11.82 6.34 8.14
C LYS A 115 -13.10 5.87 8.81
N VAL A 116 -13.29 4.58 8.97
CA VAL A 116 -14.45 3.98 9.64
C VAL A 116 -14.34 4.10 11.15
N SER A 117 -13.14 4.01 11.72
CA SER A 117 -12.93 4.11 13.18
C SER A 117 -13.07 5.53 13.72
N ILE A 118 -13.04 6.56 12.87
CA ILE A 118 -13.29 7.96 13.24
C ILE A 118 -14.80 8.25 13.40
N PHE A 119 -15.63 7.39 12.86
CA PHE A 119 -17.08 7.45 13.00
C PHE A 119 -17.60 6.43 14.01
#